data_f50f95edd5e6311ee89d6c0371fe57f9
#
_entry.id   f50f95edd5e6311ee89d6c0371fe57f9
#
_cell.length_a   1.000
_cell.length_b   1.000
_cell.length_c   1.000
_cell.angle_alpha   90.00
_cell.angle_beta   90.00
_cell.angle_gamma   90.00
#
_symmetry.space_group_name_H-M   'P 1'
#
loop_
_entity.id
_entity.type
_entity.pdbx_description
1 polymer ?
#
loop_
_entity_poly.entity_id
_entity_poly.type
_entity_poly.pdbx_seq_one_letter_code
_entity_poly.pdbx_strand_id
1 'polypeptide(L)'
;MAAVTLVDSTLRDGSHAKRHQISVEQVTAVAAALDRAGVDVIEVSHGDGLGGASFNYGFALTDEYELIEAAVGAVERAKIAVLLLPGIGVKEDLARARELGASVTRVATHSTEADVSPSHIAFARELGYKTCGFLMMAHMNSPEGLLEQAKIMEAAGAEVVYVTDSAGALLPDTVKARVETLRGGLEPGTEVGFHGHENLSLAIANSIAAEETGATWIDGCTCGLGAGAGNAPTEVLTAVFEKLGVEVNAETFPMLDVAEEVVRPIMDRPQVVDRGSLILGYAGVYSSFLLHAERAAERFNVSTKDILVEVGKRKAVGGQEDLIIEIAAELGKVPA
;
A
#
# COMPACT_ATOMS: atom_id res chain seq x y z
N MET A 1 -24.54 2.00 8.68
CA MET A 1 -23.32 1.27 8.24
C MET A 1 -22.29 1.49 9.33
N ALA A 2 -21.30 0.63 9.50
CA ALA A 2 -20.20 0.90 10.44
C ALA A 2 -19.36 2.07 9.88
N ALA A 3 -18.80 2.89 10.77
CA ALA A 3 -17.88 3.95 10.38
C ALA A 3 -16.66 3.35 9.68
N VAL A 4 -16.18 4.00 8.63
CA VAL A 4 -14.96 3.59 7.91
C VAL A 4 -13.73 4.10 8.67
N THR A 5 -12.78 3.22 8.95
CA THR A 5 -11.43 3.57 9.42
C THR A 5 -10.61 4.03 8.22
N LEU A 6 -10.26 5.31 8.20
CA LEU A 6 -9.41 5.88 7.14
C LEU A 6 -7.94 5.75 7.52
N VAL A 7 -7.17 5.13 6.62
CA VAL A 7 -5.73 4.94 6.80
C VAL A 7 -4.98 5.79 5.78
N ASP A 8 -4.02 6.58 6.24
CA ASP A 8 -3.13 7.33 5.34
C ASP A 8 -1.75 6.69 5.29
N SER A 9 -1.32 6.29 4.11
CA SER A 9 -0.03 5.64 3.82
C SER A 9 1.00 6.59 3.19
N THR A 10 0.80 7.91 3.27
CA THR A 10 1.72 8.90 2.70
C THR A 10 3.16 8.73 3.19
N LEU A 11 3.32 8.39 4.47
CA LEU A 11 4.64 8.22 5.10
C LEU A 11 5.22 6.80 4.98
N ARG A 12 4.53 5.89 4.29
CA ARG A 12 5.03 4.56 3.92
C ARG A 12 5.04 4.38 2.41
N ASP A 13 3.85 4.26 1.74
CA ASP A 13 3.76 4.06 0.29
C ASP A 13 4.27 5.29 -0.47
N GLY A 14 3.95 6.49 0.03
CA GLY A 14 4.45 7.74 -0.50
C GLY A 14 5.97 7.86 -0.53
N SER A 15 6.67 7.11 0.33
CA SER A 15 8.14 7.12 0.35
C SER A 15 8.77 6.56 -0.93
N HIS A 16 8.07 5.69 -1.66
CA HIS A 16 8.52 5.22 -2.98
C HIS A 16 8.67 6.39 -3.98
N ALA A 17 7.69 7.30 -4.03
CA ALA A 17 7.76 8.48 -4.90
C ALA A 17 8.88 9.43 -4.50
N LYS A 18 9.26 9.43 -3.22
CA LYS A 18 10.38 10.19 -2.64
C LYS A 18 11.71 9.42 -2.67
N ARG A 19 11.77 8.24 -3.24
CA ARG A 19 12.95 7.35 -3.20
C ARG A 19 13.44 7.13 -1.78
N HIS A 20 12.52 7.03 -0.83
CA HIS A 20 12.74 6.87 0.62
C HIS A 20 13.51 8.04 1.27
N GLN A 21 13.52 9.23 0.61
CA GLN A 21 14.20 10.43 1.11
C GLN A 21 13.21 11.31 1.88
N ILE A 22 12.77 10.84 3.05
CA ILE A 22 11.87 11.55 3.97
C ILE A 22 12.64 11.87 5.25
N SER A 23 12.56 13.12 5.72
CA SER A 23 13.23 13.54 6.96
C SER A 23 12.31 13.41 8.18
N VAL A 24 12.91 13.45 9.38
CA VAL A 24 12.18 13.48 10.66
C VAL A 24 11.22 14.66 10.72
N GLU A 25 11.64 15.84 10.26
CA GLU A 25 10.80 17.05 10.25
C GLU A 25 9.58 16.87 9.34
N GLN A 26 9.76 16.23 8.18
CA GLN A 26 8.67 15.96 7.24
C GLN A 26 7.67 14.98 7.84
N VAL A 27 8.16 13.88 8.45
CA VAL A 27 7.29 12.90 9.13
C VAL A 27 6.51 13.56 10.26
N THR A 28 7.19 14.34 11.11
CA THR A 28 6.56 15.04 12.23
C THR A 28 5.45 15.98 11.75
N ALA A 29 5.74 16.77 10.71
CA ALA A 29 4.77 17.74 10.17
C ALA A 29 3.55 17.04 9.56
N VAL A 30 3.78 16.00 8.74
CA VAL A 30 2.70 15.25 8.07
C VAL A 30 1.85 14.49 9.08
N ALA A 31 2.46 13.75 10.02
CA ALA A 31 1.74 12.97 11.03
C ALA A 31 0.87 13.89 11.92
N ALA A 32 1.43 15.02 12.42
CA ALA A 32 0.68 15.98 13.22
C ALA A 32 -0.48 16.61 12.44
N ALA A 33 -0.31 16.88 11.15
CA ALA A 33 -1.36 17.47 10.33
C ALA A 33 -2.50 16.48 10.05
N LEU A 34 -2.16 15.22 9.70
CA LEU A 34 -3.13 14.13 9.49
C LEU A 34 -3.93 13.85 10.78
N ASP A 35 -3.26 13.80 11.94
CA ASP A 35 -3.92 13.60 13.24
C ASP A 35 -4.92 14.71 13.53
N ARG A 36 -4.54 15.99 13.31
CA ARG A 36 -5.46 17.13 13.48
C ARG A 36 -6.63 17.07 12.51
N ALA A 37 -6.42 16.60 11.28
CA ALA A 37 -7.48 16.43 10.28
C ALA A 37 -8.41 15.26 10.56
N GLY A 38 -8.12 14.41 11.56
CA GLY A 38 -8.98 13.33 12.02
C GLY A 38 -8.71 11.97 11.35
N VAL A 39 -7.57 11.78 10.70
CA VAL A 39 -7.18 10.47 10.16
C VAL A 39 -7.00 9.47 11.31
N ASP A 40 -7.57 8.27 11.16
CA ASP A 40 -7.59 7.25 12.22
C ASP A 40 -6.25 6.54 12.39
N VAL A 41 -5.61 6.22 11.26
CA VAL A 41 -4.37 5.44 11.22
C VAL A 41 -3.40 6.06 10.22
N ILE A 42 -2.15 6.26 10.64
CA ILE A 42 -1.07 6.80 9.82
C ILE A 42 0.01 5.72 9.70
N GLU A 43 0.31 5.27 8.49
CA GLU A 43 1.31 4.25 8.24
C GLU A 43 2.68 4.86 8.00
N VAL A 44 3.69 4.42 8.77
CA VAL A 44 5.05 4.96 8.75
C VAL A 44 6.06 3.81 8.75
N SER A 45 6.85 3.70 7.69
CA SER A 45 8.03 2.82 7.60
C SER A 45 8.75 3.09 6.27
N HIS A 46 9.76 2.30 5.95
CA HIS A 46 10.26 2.22 4.57
C HIS A 46 9.12 1.82 3.61
N GLY A 47 9.17 2.22 2.34
CA GLY A 47 8.13 1.88 1.35
C GLY A 47 7.85 0.39 1.26
N ASP A 48 8.89 -0.42 1.35
CA ASP A 48 8.82 -1.90 1.37
C ASP A 48 8.67 -2.48 2.78
N GLY A 49 8.29 -1.67 3.76
CA GLY A 49 8.06 -2.07 5.14
C GLY A 49 9.33 -2.07 6.00
N LEU A 50 9.18 -2.53 7.24
CA LEU A 50 10.27 -2.63 8.22
C LEU A 50 11.42 -3.49 7.66
N GLY A 51 12.66 -3.02 7.86
CA GLY A 51 13.86 -3.67 7.33
C GLY A 51 14.08 -3.43 5.83
N GLY A 52 13.23 -2.65 5.15
CA GLY A 52 13.27 -2.44 3.70
C GLY A 52 14.48 -1.64 3.20
N ALA A 53 15.09 -0.81 4.05
CA ALA A 53 16.25 0.02 3.67
C ALA A 53 17.45 -0.86 3.28
N SER A 54 17.66 -1.08 1.97
CA SER A 54 18.65 -2.01 1.46
C SER A 54 19.14 -1.63 0.07
N PHE A 55 20.15 -2.35 -0.41
CA PHE A 55 20.65 -2.17 -1.77
C PHE A 55 19.59 -2.50 -2.84
N ASN A 56 18.69 -3.45 -2.57
CA ASN A 56 17.67 -3.88 -3.52
C ASN A 56 16.51 -2.88 -3.60
N TYR A 57 16.05 -2.38 -2.44
CA TYR A 57 14.84 -1.55 -2.35
C TYR A 57 15.14 -0.06 -2.21
N GLY A 58 16.38 0.31 -2.00
CA GLY A 58 16.84 1.68 -1.79
C GLY A 58 17.09 1.98 -0.32
N PHE A 59 18.07 2.87 -0.07
CA PHE A 59 18.36 3.31 1.29
C PHE A 59 17.51 4.52 1.65
N ALA A 60 16.96 4.50 2.85
CA ALA A 60 16.25 5.64 3.41
C ALA A 60 17.23 6.78 3.80
N LEU A 61 16.73 8.02 3.77
CA LEU A 61 17.47 9.19 4.28
C LEU A 61 17.67 9.09 5.79
N THR A 62 16.64 8.65 6.49
CA THR A 62 16.57 8.58 7.95
C THR A 62 16.29 7.13 8.37
N ASP A 63 16.84 6.71 9.49
CA ASP A 63 16.50 5.41 10.09
C ASP A 63 14.99 5.31 10.33
N GLU A 64 14.38 4.20 9.96
CA GLU A 64 12.92 4.05 10.03
C GLU A 64 12.37 4.11 11.46
N TYR A 65 13.17 3.71 12.45
CA TYR A 65 12.77 3.79 13.85
C TYR A 65 12.76 5.22 14.39
N GLU A 66 13.65 6.08 13.89
CA GLU A 66 13.59 7.52 14.16
C GLU A 66 12.34 8.15 13.55
N LEU A 67 11.93 7.71 12.35
CA LEU A 67 10.69 8.16 11.72
C LEU A 67 9.45 7.69 12.48
N ILE A 68 9.42 6.44 12.94
CA ILE A 68 8.31 5.90 13.75
C ILE A 68 8.21 6.64 15.09
N GLU A 69 9.32 6.85 15.79
CA GLU A 69 9.35 7.60 17.05
C GLU A 69 8.84 9.04 16.86
N ALA A 70 9.29 9.70 15.79
CA ALA A 70 8.85 11.05 15.44
C ALA A 70 7.34 11.11 15.16
N ALA A 71 6.81 10.15 14.41
CA ALA A 71 5.37 10.09 14.12
C ALA A 71 4.54 9.82 15.38
N VAL A 72 4.96 8.87 16.22
CA VAL A 72 4.29 8.60 17.51
C VAL A 72 4.30 9.83 18.42
N GLY A 73 5.42 10.55 18.47
CA GLY A 73 5.53 11.78 19.26
C GLY A 73 4.71 12.97 18.72
N ALA A 74 4.28 12.89 17.47
CA ALA A 74 3.57 13.99 16.80
C ALA A 74 2.03 13.85 16.83
N VAL A 75 1.48 12.69 17.20
CA VAL A 75 0.05 12.41 17.17
C VAL A 75 -0.54 12.31 18.58
N GLU A 76 -1.81 12.69 18.71
CA GLU A 76 -2.55 12.62 19.97
C GLU A 76 -3.67 11.56 19.89
N ARG A 77 -4.27 11.33 18.73
CA ARG A 77 -5.44 10.47 18.51
C ARG A 77 -5.18 9.34 17.52
N ALA A 78 -4.51 9.65 16.42
CA ALA A 78 -4.23 8.69 15.36
C ALA A 78 -3.34 7.55 15.88
N LYS A 79 -3.56 6.36 15.34
CA LYS A 79 -2.70 5.21 15.59
C LYS A 79 -1.58 5.16 14.56
N ILE A 80 -0.37 4.88 15.00
CA ILE A 80 0.74 4.65 14.06
C ILE A 80 0.76 3.19 13.65
N ALA A 81 0.74 2.98 12.34
CA ALA A 81 0.85 1.67 11.71
C ALA A 81 2.24 1.48 11.08
N VAL A 82 2.67 0.22 11.01
CA VAL A 82 3.89 -0.21 10.30
C VAL A 82 3.57 -1.38 9.37
N LEU A 83 4.26 -1.45 8.24
CA LEU A 83 4.21 -2.56 7.30
C LEU A 83 5.36 -3.51 7.57
N LEU A 84 5.12 -4.82 7.46
CA LEU A 84 6.16 -5.84 7.46
C LEU A 84 5.88 -6.85 6.35
N LEU A 85 6.88 -7.11 5.52
CA LEU A 85 6.86 -8.21 4.56
C LEU A 85 7.76 -9.34 5.10
N PRO A 86 7.21 -10.55 5.33
CA PRO A 86 8.04 -11.71 5.66
C PRO A 86 9.14 -11.93 4.62
N GLY A 87 10.38 -12.05 5.09
CA GLY A 87 11.56 -12.14 4.22
C GLY A 87 12.29 -10.81 3.97
N ILE A 88 11.65 -9.66 4.26
CA ILE A 88 12.30 -8.34 4.32
C ILE A 88 12.50 -7.97 5.79
N GLY A 89 11.41 -7.76 6.52
CA GLY A 89 11.44 -7.51 7.95
C GLY A 89 11.39 -8.79 8.78
N VAL A 90 11.81 -8.70 10.04
CA VAL A 90 11.84 -9.80 10.99
C VAL A 90 11.00 -9.48 12.24
N LYS A 91 10.78 -10.47 13.11
CA LYS A 91 9.99 -10.28 14.34
C LYS A 91 10.55 -9.24 15.29
N GLU A 92 11.86 -9.12 15.34
CA GLU A 92 12.57 -8.13 16.14
C GLU A 92 12.22 -6.70 15.72
N ASP A 93 11.99 -6.47 14.42
CA ASP A 93 11.57 -5.17 13.90
C ASP A 93 10.16 -4.82 14.41
N LEU A 94 9.23 -5.80 14.44
CA LEU A 94 7.90 -5.60 15.03
C LEU A 94 8.00 -5.26 16.52
N ALA A 95 8.83 -5.99 17.27
CA ALA A 95 9.02 -5.73 18.69
C ALA A 95 9.54 -4.32 18.93
N ARG A 96 10.58 -3.90 18.19
CA ARG A 96 11.16 -2.56 18.29
C ARG A 96 10.18 -1.46 17.91
N ALA A 97 9.44 -1.62 16.80
CA ALA A 97 8.42 -0.64 16.41
C ALA A 97 7.30 -0.53 17.46
N ARG A 98 6.93 -1.65 18.11
CA ARG A 98 5.96 -1.66 19.21
C ARG A 98 6.44 -0.90 20.44
N GLU A 99 7.70 -1.09 20.82
CA GLU A 99 8.34 -0.37 21.93
C GLU A 99 8.35 1.15 21.70
N LEU A 100 8.49 1.59 20.45
CA LEU A 100 8.43 3.00 20.05
C LEU A 100 7.00 3.56 20.03
N GLY A 101 5.96 2.71 20.12
CA GLY A 101 4.57 3.14 20.22
C GLY A 101 3.70 2.83 19.00
N ALA A 102 4.22 2.19 17.96
CA ALA A 102 3.38 1.69 16.88
C ALA A 102 2.34 0.72 17.43
N SER A 103 1.08 0.85 17.02
CA SER A 103 -0.04 0.09 17.58
C SER A 103 -0.85 -0.71 16.57
N VAL A 104 -0.63 -0.48 15.28
CA VAL A 104 -1.18 -1.24 14.16
C VAL A 104 -0.02 -1.84 13.37
N THR A 105 -0.15 -3.09 12.94
CA THR A 105 0.81 -3.67 11.98
C THR A 105 0.08 -4.34 10.83
N ARG A 106 0.66 -4.24 9.65
CA ARG A 106 0.21 -4.88 8.42
C ARG A 106 1.26 -5.90 8.02
N VAL A 107 0.89 -7.18 8.02
CA VAL A 107 1.75 -8.27 7.55
C VAL A 107 1.37 -8.57 6.11
N ALA A 108 2.24 -8.19 5.19
CA ALA A 108 1.95 -8.23 3.76
C ALA A 108 2.62 -9.43 3.08
N THR A 109 1.84 -10.12 2.25
CA THR A 109 2.32 -11.21 1.39
C THR A 109 1.72 -11.07 -0.01
N HIS A 110 2.28 -11.78 -0.97
CA HIS A 110 1.59 -11.98 -2.24
C HIS A 110 0.25 -12.70 -1.99
N SER A 111 -0.76 -12.38 -2.82
CA SER A 111 -2.13 -12.93 -2.67
C SER A 111 -2.26 -14.44 -2.89
N THR A 112 -1.16 -15.13 -3.18
CA THR A 112 -1.08 -16.59 -3.30
C THR A 112 -0.15 -17.24 -2.27
N GLU A 113 0.44 -16.46 -1.35
CA GLU A 113 1.53 -16.90 -0.46
C GLU A 113 1.26 -16.47 1.00
N ALA A 114 0.00 -16.48 1.44
CA ALA A 114 -0.33 -16.10 2.81
C ALA A 114 0.24 -17.06 3.87
N ASP A 115 0.64 -18.26 3.48
CA ASP A 115 1.22 -19.28 4.34
C ASP A 115 2.56 -18.89 4.98
N VAL A 116 3.25 -17.87 4.45
CA VAL A 116 4.49 -17.33 5.06
C VAL A 116 4.19 -16.32 6.19
N SER A 117 2.95 -15.83 6.33
CA SER A 117 2.57 -14.79 7.29
C SER A 117 2.23 -15.26 8.72
N PRO A 118 1.74 -16.50 8.98
CA PRO A 118 1.15 -16.86 10.28
C PRO A 118 2.03 -16.60 11.48
N SER A 119 3.33 -16.87 11.37
CA SER A 119 4.25 -16.68 12.49
C SER A 119 4.48 -15.21 12.84
N HIS A 120 4.37 -14.30 11.86
CA HIS A 120 4.50 -12.85 12.07
C HIS A 120 3.20 -12.26 12.60
N ILE A 121 2.04 -12.70 12.08
CA ILE A 121 0.71 -12.29 12.55
C ILE A 121 0.52 -12.71 14.02
N ALA A 122 0.78 -13.97 14.36
CA ALA A 122 0.67 -14.45 15.73
C ALA A 122 1.59 -13.68 16.70
N PHE A 123 2.83 -13.45 16.30
CA PHE A 123 3.78 -12.68 17.11
C PHE A 123 3.34 -11.22 17.30
N ALA A 124 2.83 -10.58 16.26
CA ALA A 124 2.29 -9.23 16.36
C ALA A 124 1.10 -9.15 17.33
N ARG A 125 0.23 -10.17 17.31
CA ARG A 125 -0.88 -10.31 18.27
C ARG A 125 -0.39 -10.44 19.70
N GLU A 126 0.64 -11.25 19.95
CA GLU A 126 1.26 -11.40 21.28
C GLU A 126 1.83 -10.07 21.79
N LEU A 127 2.36 -9.23 20.91
CA LEU A 127 2.83 -7.88 21.23
C LEU A 127 1.69 -6.87 21.44
N GLY A 128 0.44 -7.24 21.20
CA GLY A 128 -0.73 -6.39 21.37
C GLY A 128 -0.98 -5.38 20.24
N TYR A 129 -0.53 -5.67 19.03
CA TYR A 129 -0.92 -4.91 17.85
C TYR A 129 -2.38 -5.17 17.44
N LYS A 130 -3.07 -4.17 16.92
CA LYS A 130 -4.14 -4.38 15.93
C LYS A 130 -3.48 -4.90 14.66
N THR A 131 -3.76 -6.14 14.31
CA THR A 131 -3.00 -6.85 13.29
C THR A 131 -3.81 -7.01 12.01
N CYS A 132 -3.26 -6.54 10.89
CA CYS A 132 -3.86 -6.66 9.56
C CYS A 132 -3.06 -7.65 8.70
N GLY A 133 -3.76 -8.53 8.00
CA GLY A 133 -3.23 -9.29 6.88
C GLY A 133 -3.39 -8.48 5.59
N PHE A 134 -2.35 -8.41 4.76
CA PHE A 134 -2.31 -7.54 3.59
C PHE A 134 -1.98 -8.37 2.34
N LEU A 135 -3.01 -8.72 1.55
CA LEU A 135 -2.89 -9.59 0.38
C LEU A 135 -2.59 -8.77 -0.88
N MET A 136 -1.29 -8.62 -1.18
CA MET A 136 -0.81 -7.85 -2.33
C MET A 136 -1.14 -8.51 -3.67
N MET A 137 -1.26 -7.71 -4.73
CA MET A 137 -1.56 -8.18 -6.10
C MET A 137 -2.86 -8.98 -6.17
N ALA A 138 -3.90 -8.53 -5.49
CA ALA A 138 -5.18 -9.24 -5.38
C ALA A 138 -5.81 -9.59 -6.74
N HIS A 139 -5.51 -8.83 -7.81
CA HIS A 139 -5.98 -9.12 -9.18
C HIS A 139 -5.43 -10.44 -9.75
N MET A 140 -4.28 -10.94 -9.25
CA MET A 140 -3.68 -12.20 -9.71
C MET A 140 -4.41 -13.44 -9.19
N ASN A 141 -5.30 -13.28 -8.21
CA ASN A 141 -6.05 -14.38 -7.61
C ASN A 141 -7.56 -14.21 -7.88
N SER A 142 -8.30 -15.34 -7.94
CA SER A 142 -9.76 -15.30 -7.97
C SER A 142 -10.32 -14.84 -6.62
N PRO A 143 -11.57 -14.38 -6.55
CA PRO A 143 -12.20 -14.05 -5.26
C PRO A 143 -12.16 -15.20 -4.26
N GLU A 144 -12.43 -16.44 -4.71
CA GLU A 144 -12.42 -17.66 -3.88
C GLU A 144 -11.00 -18.01 -3.42
N GLY A 145 -10.01 -17.94 -4.34
CA GLY A 145 -8.61 -18.18 -3.98
C GLY A 145 -8.07 -17.10 -3.04
N LEU A 146 -8.53 -15.85 -3.18
CA LEU A 146 -8.19 -14.78 -2.24
C LEU A 146 -8.78 -15.05 -0.85
N LEU A 147 -10.01 -15.57 -0.77
CA LEU A 147 -10.63 -15.97 0.48
C LEU A 147 -9.87 -17.11 1.17
N GLU A 148 -9.38 -18.11 0.42
CA GLU A 148 -8.54 -19.17 0.99
C GLU A 148 -7.28 -18.59 1.66
N GLN A 149 -6.62 -17.64 1.02
CA GLN A 149 -5.46 -16.96 1.58
C GLN A 149 -5.83 -16.08 2.79
N ALA A 150 -6.95 -15.37 2.71
CA ALA A 150 -7.46 -14.56 3.80
C ALA A 150 -7.74 -15.38 5.07
N LYS A 151 -8.29 -16.58 4.92
CA LYS A 151 -8.52 -17.51 6.03
C LYS A 151 -7.23 -17.98 6.71
N ILE A 152 -6.13 -18.10 6.00
CA ILE A 152 -4.83 -18.41 6.59
C ILE A 152 -4.41 -17.27 7.53
N MET A 153 -4.54 -16.03 7.09
CA MET A 153 -4.20 -14.86 7.89
C MET A 153 -5.15 -14.67 9.08
N GLU A 154 -6.45 -14.87 8.87
CA GLU A 154 -7.46 -14.83 9.92
C GLU A 154 -7.19 -15.89 11.01
N ALA A 155 -6.92 -17.12 10.62
CA ALA A 155 -6.59 -18.21 11.53
C ALA A 155 -5.32 -17.95 12.35
N ALA A 156 -4.40 -17.16 11.83
CA ALA A 156 -3.21 -16.69 12.54
C ALA A 156 -3.49 -15.52 13.49
N GLY A 157 -4.68 -14.91 13.44
CA GLY A 157 -5.13 -13.84 14.32
C GLY A 157 -5.21 -12.47 13.67
N ALA A 158 -5.19 -12.36 12.34
CA ALA A 158 -5.46 -11.09 11.67
C ALA A 158 -6.90 -10.64 11.98
N GLU A 159 -7.05 -9.40 12.40
CA GLU A 159 -8.35 -8.79 12.73
C GLU A 159 -8.94 -8.01 11.54
N VAL A 160 -8.09 -7.67 10.57
CA VAL A 160 -8.46 -7.04 9.31
C VAL A 160 -7.72 -7.78 8.20
N VAL A 161 -8.39 -8.07 7.08
CA VAL A 161 -7.72 -8.62 5.88
C VAL A 161 -7.97 -7.71 4.69
N TYR A 162 -6.90 -7.30 4.05
CA TYR A 162 -6.93 -6.35 2.94
C TYR A 162 -6.98 -7.02 1.56
N VAL A 163 -7.85 -6.48 0.71
CA VAL A 163 -7.76 -6.62 -0.74
C VAL A 163 -6.85 -5.50 -1.26
N THR A 164 -5.66 -5.85 -1.74
CA THR A 164 -4.67 -4.84 -2.14
C THR A 164 -4.44 -4.85 -3.65
N ASP A 165 -4.85 -3.76 -4.29
CA ASP A 165 -4.64 -3.52 -5.73
C ASP A 165 -3.29 -2.85 -5.98
N SER A 166 -2.20 -3.58 -5.72
CA SER A 166 -0.81 -3.07 -5.83
C SER A 166 -0.44 -2.66 -7.25
N ALA A 167 -1.11 -3.19 -8.27
CA ALA A 167 -0.88 -2.84 -9.67
C ALA A 167 -1.79 -1.72 -10.14
N GLY A 168 -2.83 -1.32 -9.38
CA GLY A 168 -3.89 -0.44 -9.86
C GLY A 168 -4.61 -1.01 -11.09
N ALA A 169 -4.82 -2.34 -11.11
CA ALA A 169 -5.35 -3.10 -12.25
C ALA A 169 -6.80 -3.54 -12.07
N LEU A 170 -7.34 -3.45 -10.86
CA LEU A 170 -8.71 -3.87 -10.56
C LEU A 170 -9.72 -2.86 -11.12
N LEU A 171 -10.84 -3.39 -11.58
CA LEU A 171 -12.02 -2.61 -11.95
C LEU A 171 -13.06 -2.68 -10.81
N PRO A 172 -13.97 -1.69 -10.68
CA PRO A 172 -14.93 -1.65 -9.57
C PRO A 172 -15.71 -2.95 -9.35
N ASP A 173 -16.20 -3.58 -10.40
CA ASP A 173 -16.94 -4.86 -10.28
C ASP A 173 -16.04 -6.01 -9.77
N THR A 174 -14.76 -5.99 -10.14
CA THR A 174 -13.80 -7.00 -9.67
C THR A 174 -13.35 -6.76 -8.22
N VAL A 175 -13.39 -5.51 -7.75
CA VAL A 175 -13.22 -5.16 -6.33
C VAL A 175 -14.42 -5.64 -5.53
N LYS A 176 -15.65 -5.30 -5.98
CA LYS A 176 -16.89 -5.74 -5.33
C LYS A 176 -16.90 -7.25 -5.12
N ALA A 177 -16.64 -8.02 -6.17
CA ALA A 177 -16.63 -9.48 -6.08
C ALA A 177 -15.64 -10.01 -5.00
N ARG A 178 -14.46 -9.41 -4.88
CA ARG A 178 -13.45 -9.81 -3.88
C ARG A 178 -13.85 -9.45 -2.46
N VAL A 179 -14.29 -8.21 -2.25
CA VAL A 179 -14.73 -7.75 -0.93
C VAL A 179 -15.95 -8.52 -0.45
N GLU A 180 -16.97 -8.71 -1.29
CA GLU A 180 -18.16 -9.52 -0.97
C GLU A 180 -17.78 -10.96 -0.60
N THR A 181 -16.88 -11.57 -1.36
CA THR A 181 -16.41 -12.94 -1.09
C THR A 181 -15.68 -13.03 0.24
N LEU A 182 -14.80 -12.08 0.57
CA LEU A 182 -14.12 -12.04 1.86
C LEU A 182 -15.13 -11.81 2.99
N ARG A 183 -16.02 -10.82 2.86
CA ARG A 183 -17.06 -10.53 3.89
C ARG A 183 -17.98 -11.71 4.15
N GLY A 184 -18.33 -12.45 3.09
CA GLY A 184 -19.19 -13.64 3.20
C GLY A 184 -18.49 -14.88 3.74
N GLY A 185 -17.17 -14.95 3.66
CA GLY A 185 -16.39 -16.15 3.98
C GLY A 185 -15.49 -16.06 5.20
N LEU A 186 -15.20 -14.86 5.71
CA LEU A 186 -14.47 -14.63 6.97
C LEU A 186 -15.44 -14.57 8.15
N GLU A 187 -14.93 -14.75 9.35
CA GLU A 187 -15.71 -14.64 10.58
C GLU A 187 -16.29 -13.23 10.73
N PRO A 188 -17.49 -13.07 11.35
CA PRO A 188 -18.14 -11.75 11.49
C PRO A 188 -17.29 -10.70 12.21
N GLY A 189 -16.34 -11.11 13.04
CA GLY A 189 -15.42 -10.22 13.77
C GLY A 189 -14.20 -9.78 12.98
N THR A 190 -13.91 -10.42 11.83
CA THR A 190 -12.80 -10.06 10.97
C THR A 190 -13.24 -8.98 9.98
N GLU A 191 -12.59 -7.83 9.99
CA GLU A 191 -12.87 -6.72 9.11
C GLU A 191 -12.21 -6.91 7.74
N VAL A 192 -12.73 -6.23 6.70
CA VAL A 192 -12.11 -6.21 5.37
C VAL A 192 -11.61 -4.80 5.08
N GLY A 193 -10.36 -4.73 4.60
CA GLY A 193 -9.75 -3.50 4.14
C GLY A 193 -9.54 -3.46 2.62
N PHE A 194 -9.38 -2.25 2.08
CA PHE A 194 -9.02 -2.03 0.68
C PHE A 194 -7.91 -0.99 0.55
N HIS A 195 -6.94 -1.30 -0.29
CA HIS A 195 -5.85 -0.40 -0.68
C HIS A 195 -5.71 -0.41 -2.20
N GLY A 196 -5.77 0.76 -2.83
CA GLY A 196 -5.79 0.88 -4.29
C GLY A 196 -4.83 1.90 -4.86
N HIS A 197 -4.14 1.51 -5.96
CA HIS A 197 -3.27 2.38 -6.75
C HIS A 197 -4.00 3.03 -7.94
N GLU A 198 -3.51 4.19 -8.38
CA GLU A 198 -4.11 5.06 -9.41
C GLU A 198 -3.65 4.77 -10.84
N ASN A 199 -2.98 3.66 -11.13
CA ASN A 199 -2.40 3.40 -12.45
C ASN A 199 -3.42 3.36 -13.59
N LEU A 200 -4.69 3.02 -13.32
CA LEU A 200 -5.82 3.15 -14.24
C LEU A 200 -6.78 4.30 -13.87
N SER A 201 -6.40 5.20 -12.98
CA SER A 201 -7.24 6.29 -12.45
C SER A 201 -8.56 5.82 -11.83
N LEU A 202 -8.55 4.68 -11.15
CA LEU A 202 -9.73 4.05 -10.58
C LEU A 202 -9.67 3.87 -9.06
N ALA A 203 -8.60 4.30 -8.38
CA ALA A 203 -8.43 4.02 -6.95
C ALA A 203 -9.58 4.57 -6.11
N ILE A 204 -10.08 5.79 -6.38
CA ILE A 204 -11.25 6.36 -5.68
C ILE A 204 -12.51 5.53 -5.98
N ALA A 205 -12.78 5.22 -7.25
CA ALA A 205 -13.96 4.42 -7.63
C ALA A 205 -13.92 3.01 -7.02
N ASN A 206 -12.74 2.41 -6.97
CA ASN A 206 -12.49 1.11 -6.36
C ASN A 206 -12.66 1.16 -4.83
N SER A 207 -12.23 2.24 -4.17
CA SER A 207 -12.44 2.45 -2.73
C SER A 207 -13.92 2.58 -2.37
N ILE A 208 -14.70 3.30 -3.19
CA ILE A 208 -16.16 3.39 -3.05
C ILE A 208 -16.79 2.00 -3.23
N ALA A 209 -16.41 1.27 -4.28
CA ALA A 209 -16.91 -0.06 -4.56
C ALA A 209 -16.60 -1.06 -3.42
N ALA A 210 -15.43 -0.92 -2.78
CA ALA A 210 -15.04 -1.72 -1.63
C ALA A 210 -15.90 -1.39 -0.40
N GLU A 211 -16.12 -0.11 -0.10
CA GLU A 211 -16.96 0.34 1.01
C GLU A 211 -18.42 -0.12 0.84
N GLU A 212 -18.99 0.09 -0.35
CA GLU A 212 -20.36 -0.34 -0.67
C GLU A 212 -20.60 -1.84 -0.46
N THR A 213 -19.54 -2.67 -0.56
CA THR A 213 -19.61 -4.13 -0.39
C THR A 213 -19.10 -4.63 0.96
N GLY A 214 -18.76 -3.71 1.86
CA GLY A 214 -18.52 -3.99 3.27
C GLY A 214 -17.07 -3.94 3.73
N ALA A 215 -16.17 -3.31 2.97
CA ALA A 215 -14.87 -2.92 3.50
C ALA A 215 -15.06 -1.78 4.52
N THR A 216 -14.42 -1.91 5.68
CA THR A 216 -14.48 -0.94 6.78
C THR A 216 -13.15 -0.23 7.03
N TRP A 217 -12.08 -0.67 6.36
CA TRP A 217 -10.77 -0.03 6.37
C TRP A 217 -10.42 0.39 4.95
N ILE A 218 -10.26 1.69 4.72
CA ILE A 218 -9.95 2.23 3.39
C ILE A 218 -8.67 3.05 3.46
N ASP A 219 -7.76 2.75 2.55
CA ASP A 219 -6.47 3.42 2.46
C ASP A 219 -6.48 4.55 1.44
N GLY A 220 -5.75 5.60 1.80
CA GLY A 220 -5.35 6.66 0.89
C GLY A 220 -3.91 7.10 1.13
N CYS A 221 -3.43 7.96 0.27
CA CYS A 221 -2.23 8.75 0.48
C CYS A 221 -2.56 10.20 0.15
N THR A 222 -2.19 11.13 0.99
CA THR A 222 -2.44 12.55 0.74
C THR A 222 -1.73 13.00 -0.55
N CYS A 223 -2.39 13.78 -1.38
CA CYS A 223 -2.00 14.14 -2.75
C CYS A 223 -1.78 12.92 -3.68
N GLY A 224 -2.30 11.76 -3.32
CA GLY A 224 -2.05 10.51 -4.05
C GLY A 224 -0.58 10.06 -4.02
N LEU A 225 0.25 10.59 -3.12
CA LEU A 225 1.69 10.31 -3.10
C LEU A 225 1.95 8.81 -2.93
N GLY A 226 2.62 8.18 -3.91
CA GLY A 226 2.85 6.73 -3.90
C GLY A 226 3.60 6.22 -5.12
N ALA A 227 3.80 4.91 -5.17
CA ALA A 227 4.44 4.25 -6.29
C ALA A 227 3.60 4.33 -7.58
N GLY A 228 4.24 4.35 -8.75
CA GLY A 228 3.57 4.46 -10.03
C GLY A 228 2.87 5.80 -10.23
N ALA A 229 1.57 5.77 -10.57
CA ALA A 229 0.72 6.97 -10.62
C ALA A 229 0.25 7.44 -9.24
N GLY A 230 0.65 6.73 -8.19
CA GLY A 230 0.24 6.98 -6.81
C GLY A 230 -0.96 6.14 -6.37
N ASN A 231 -1.59 6.58 -5.28
CA ASN A 231 -2.69 5.90 -4.59
C ASN A 231 -3.95 6.75 -4.60
N ALA A 232 -5.05 6.24 -4.06
CA ALA A 232 -6.26 7.03 -3.82
C ALA A 232 -5.91 8.28 -2.98
N PRO A 233 -6.14 9.52 -3.47
CA PRO A 233 -5.85 10.72 -2.67
C PRO A 233 -6.74 10.80 -1.44
N THR A 234 -6.16 10.88 -0.23
CA THR A 234 -6.90 10.87 1.04
C THR A 234 -7.90 12.03 1.14
N GLU A 235 -7.51 13.23 0.72
CA GLU A 235 -8.37 14.40 0.68
C GLU A 235 -9.57 14.22 -0.26
N VAL A 236 -9.39 13.49 -1.35
CA VAL A 236 -10.49 13.18 -2.30
C VAL A 236 -11.40 12.11 -1.71
N LEU A 237 -10.84 11.06 -1.09
CA LEU A 237 -11.63 10.03 -0.39
C LEU A 237 -12.54 10.68 0.66
N THR A 238 -11.99 11.54 1.50
CA THR A 238 -12.73 12.22 2.57
C THR A 238 -13.88 13.05 1.99
N ALA A 239 -13.63 13.85 0.94
CA ALA A 239 -14.65 14.65 0.28
C ALA A 239 -15.74 13.80 -0.39
N VAL A 240 -15.38 12.67 -0.98
CA VAL A 240 -16.33 11.76 -1.62
C VAL A 240 -17.18 11.03 -0.59
N PHE A 241 -16.57 10.53 0.49
CA PHE A 241 -17.29 9.87 1.58
C PHE A 241 -18.27 10.81 2.26
N GLU A 242 -17.89 12.06 2.52
CA GLU A 242 -18.83 13.08 3.02
C GLU A 242 -20.03 13.26 2.09
N LYS A 243 -19.82 13.34 0.75
CA LYS A 243 -20.91 13.44 -0.23
C LYS A 243 -21.80 12.21 -0.29
N LEU A 244 -21.26 11.03 -0.06
CA LEU A 244 -22.00 9.77 -0.02
C LEU A 244 -22.70 9.53 1.33
N GLY A 245 -22.39 10.32 2.35
CA GLY A 245 -22.89 10.12 3.72
C GLY A 245 -22.24 8.92 4.42
N VAL A 246 -21.05 8.52 3.98
CA VAL A 246 -20.22 7.50 4.65
C VAL A 246 -19.54 8.17 5.85
N GLU A 247 -19.66 7.56 7.01
CA GLU A 247 -19.09 8.09 8.26
C GLU A 247 -17.59 7.82 8.33
N VAL A 248 -16.79 8.90 8.37
CA VAL A 248 -15.33 8.90 8.60
C VAL A 248 -15.00 9.97 9.63
N ASN A 249 -13.91 9.80 10.38
CA ASN A 249 -13.46 10.80 11.36
C ASN A 249 -12.68 11.96 10.71
N ALA A 250 -12.07 11.73 9.55
CA ALA A 250 -11.33 12.77 8.84
C ALA A 250 -12.26 13.82 8.25
N GLU A 251 -11.88 15.09 8.39
CA GLU A 251 -12.66 16.25 7.96
C GLU A 251 -12.15 16.78 6.61
N THR A 252 -13.05 16.99 5.64
CA THR A 252 -12.72 17.38 4.26
C THR A 252 -11.85 18.62 4.17
N PHE A 253 -12.23 19.74 4.80
CA PHE A 253 -11.47 20.98 4.68
C PHE A 253 -10.10 20.92 5.35
N PRO A 254 -9.95 20.40 6.59
CA PRO A 254 -8.63 20.14 7.16
C PRO A 254 -7.76 19.24 6.29
N MET A 255 -8.31 18.19 5.64
CA MET A 255 -7.56 17.33 4.73
C MET A 255 -7.09 18.07 3.47
N LEU A 256 -7.87 19.03 2.94
CA LEU A 256 -7.43 19.89 1.83
C LEU A 256 -6.23 20.76 2.25
N ASP A 257 -6.25 21.32 3.46
CA ASP A 257 -5.13 22.12 3.99
C ASP A 257 -3.88 21.25 4.18
N VAL A 258 -4.02 20.00 4.70
CA VAL A 258 -2.91 19.02 4.78
C VAL A 258 -2.30 18.77 3.40
N ALA A 259 -3.14 18.54 2.39
CA ALA A 259 -2.68 18.28 1.03
C ALA A 259 -1.90 19.47 0.45
N GLU A 260 -2.45 20.69 0.51
CA GLU A 260 -1.86 21.86 -0.14
C GLU A 260 -0.68 22.47 0.64
N GLU A 261 -0.76 22.49 1.97
CA GLU A 261 0.20 23.24 2.78
C GLU A 261 1.32 22.35 3.35
N VAL A 262 1.08 21.03 3.49
CA VAL A 262 2.03 20.13 4.15
C VAL A 262 2.61 19.11 3.20
N VAL A 263 1.77 18.36 2.45
CA VAL A 263 2.28 17.24 1.62
C VAL A 263 2.73 17.72 0.25
N ARG A 264 1.97 18.57 -0.45
CA ARG A 264 2.35 19.09 -1.76
C ARG A 264 3.73 19.76 -1.79
N PRO A 265 4.14 20.58 -0.79
CA PRO A 265 5.48 21.17 -0.77
C PRO A 265 6.65 20.20 -0.65
N ILE A 266 6.42 19.00 -0.12
CA ILE A 266 7.47 18.00 0.03
C ILE A 266 7.55 17.03 -1.16
N MET A 267 6.61 17.09 -2.11
CA MET A 267 6.62 16.26 -3.31
C MET A 267 7.68 16.75 -4.31
N ASP A 268 8.39 15.81 -4.94
CA ASP A 268 9.35 16.13 -5.99
C ASP A 268 8.65 16.47 -7.32
N ARG A 269 7.46 15.89 -7.54
CA ARG A 269 6.58 16.12 -8.70
C ARG A 269 5.13 15.76 -8.34
N PRO A 270 4.14 16.34 -9.02
CA PRO A 270 2.76 15.87 -8.91
C PRO A 270 2.62 14.40 -9.35
N GLN A 271 1.74 13.65 -8.71
CA GLN A 271 1.35 12.32 -9.18
C GLN A 271 0.48 12.45 -10.43
N VAL A 272 0.80 11.69 -11.44
CA VAL A 272 0.08 11.69 -12.72
C VAL A 272 0.11 10.29 -13.34
N VAL A 273 -0.95 9.93 -14.03
CA VAL A 273 -0.95 8.74 -14.88
C VAL A 273 -0.17 9.07 -16.15
N ASP A 274 1.03 8.54 -16.24
CA ASP A 274 1.86 8.61 -17.43
C ASP A 274 1.85 7.29 -18.21
N ARG A 275 2.64 7.21 -19.29
CA ARG A 275 2.72 5.99 -20.11
C ARG A 275 3.18 4.77 -19.31
N GLY A 276 4.16 4.96 -18.42
CA GLY A 276 4.74 3.88 -17.61
C GLY A 276 3.72 3.33 -16.62
N SER A 277 3.13 4.20 -15.81
CA SER A 277 2.14 3.83 -14.82
C SER A 277 0.88 3.23 -15.43
N LEU A 278 0.40 3.78 -16.57
CA LEU A 278 -0.74 3.21 -17.29
C LEU A 278 -0.47 1.76 -17.73
N ILE A 279 0.74 1.46 -18.18
CA ILE A 279 1.11 0.10 -18.59
C ILE A 279 1.19 -0.84 -17.40
N LEU A 280 1.62 -0.37 -16.22
CA LEU A 280 1.59 -1.18 -14.99
C LEU A 280 0.17 -1.66 -14.69
N GLY A 281 -0.79 -0.74 -14.67
CA GLY A 281 -2.21 -1.06 -14.46
C GLY A 281 -2.77 -1.98 -15.55
N TYR A 282 -2.48 -1.70 -16.82
CA TYR A 282 -2.94 -2.50 -17.96
C TYR A 282 -2.37 -3.94 -17.94
N ALA A 283 -1.10 -4.09 -17.63
CA ALA A 283 -0.42 -5.40 -17.62
C ALA A 283 -0.50 -6.12 -16.27
N GLY A 284 -1.02 -5.49 -15.23
CA GLY A 284 -1.10 -6.06 -13.89
C GLY A 284 0.28 -6.30 -13.28
N VAL A 285 1.15 -5.30 -13.28
CA VAL A 285 2.53 -5.39 -12.78
C VAL A 285 2.71 -4.53 -11.54
N TYR A 286 3.54 -4.95 -10.60
CA TYR A 286 3.91 -4.15 -9.42
C TYR A 286 4.37 -2.76 -9.82
N SER A 287 3.84 -1.73 -9.17
CA SER A 287 4.21 -0.34 -9.42
C SER A 287 5.69 -0.05 -9.16
N SER A 288 6.31 -0.76 -8.22
CA SER A 288 7.75 -0.66 -7.93
C SER A 288 8.65 -1.15 -9.08
N PHE A 289 8.14 -2.00 -9.98
CA PHE A 289 8.93 -2.53 -11.11
C PHE A 289 9.21 -1.50 -12.22
N LEU A 290 8.49 -0.37 -12.25
CA LEU A 290 8.63 0.62 -13.33
C LEU A 290 10.06 1.10 -13.49
N LEU A 291 10.72 1.52 -12.42
CA LEU A 291 12.10 2.02 -12.47
C LEU A 291 13.11 0.95 -12.91
N HIS A 292 12.87 -0.31 -12.55
CA HIS A 292 13.69 -1.43 -12.99
C HIS A 292 13.51 -1.70 -14.49
N ALA A 293 12.28 -1.63 -14.99
CA ALA A 293 11.98 -1.80 -16.41
C ALA A 293 12.54 -0.65 -17.26
N GLU A 294 12.49 0.59 -16.79
CA GLU A 294 13.09 1.75 -17.48
C GLU A 294 14.61 1.60 -17.62
N ARG A 295 15.31 1.23 -16.53
CA ARG A 295 16.76 0.99 -16.56
C ARG A 295 17.14 -0.17 -17.49
N ALA A 296 16.36 -1.25 -17.48
CA ALA A 296 16.57 -2.38 -18.37
C ALA A 296 16.31 -1.99 -19.83
N ALA A 297 15.26 -1.22 -20.11
CA ALA A 297 14.94 -0.71 -21.44
C ALA A 297 16.09 0.11 -22.04
N GLU A 298 16.65 1.04 -21.24
CA GLU A 298 17.81 1.85 -21.65
C GLU A 298 19.03 0.96 -21.93
N ARG A 299 19.34 0.03 -21.01
CA ARG A 299 20.52 -0.85 -21.13
C ARG A 299 20.47 -1.76 -22.34
N PHE A 300 19.31 -2.32 -22.68
CA PHE A 300 19.15 -3.29 -23.76
C PHE A 300 18.58 -2.69 -25.04
N ASN A 301 18.34 -1.37 -25.08
CA ASN A 301 17.73 -0.65 -26.20
C ASN A 301 16.40 -1.27 -26.66
N VAL A 302 15.53 -1.55 -25.72
CA VAL A 302 14.18 -2.10 -25.92
C VAL A 302 13.14 -1.18 -25.29
N SER A 303 11.86 -1.40 -25.62
CA SER A 303 10.79 -0.57 -25.07
C SER A 303 10.42 -0.99 -23.64
N THR A 304 10.37 -0.04 -22.70
CA THR A 304 9.83 -0.27 -21.35
C THR A 304 8.43 -0.90 -21.39
N LYS A 305 7.58 -0.45 -22.32
CA LYS A 305 6.24 -1.00 -22.54
C LYS A 305 6.28 -2.50 -22.81
N ASP A 306 7.15 -2.93 -23.72
CA ASP A 306 7.22 -4.32 -24.14
C ASP A 306 7.77 -5.22 -23.01
N ILE A 307 8.72 -4.69 -22.22
CA ILE A 307 9.20 -5.36 -21.00
C ILE A 307 8.05 -5.55 -20.01
N LEU A 308 7.32 -4.48 -19.64
CA LEU A 308 6.26 -4.55 -18.64
C LEU A 308 5.09 -5.45 -19.06
N VAL A 309 4.71 -5.42 -20.34
CA VAL A 309 3.68 -6.32 -20.87
C VAL A 309 4.12 -7.79 -20.76
N GLU A 310 5.37 -8.08 -21.05
CA GLU A 310 5.90 -9.44 -20.94
C GLU A 310 6.05 -9.89 -19.47
N VAL A 311 6.47 -9.00 -18.57
CA VAL A 311 6.49 -9.22 -17.12
C VAL A 311 5.10 -9.59 -16.61
N GLY A 312 4.06 -8.85 -17.02
CA GLY A 312 2.68 -9.12 -16.65
C GLY A 312 2.19 -10.49 -17.14
N LYS A 313 2.52 -10.87 -18.40
CA LYS A 313 2.20 -12.21 -18.93
C LYS A 313 2.86 -13.34 -18.13
N ARG A 314 4.10 -13.12 -17.66
CA ARG A 314 4.83 -14.09 -16.83
C ARG A 314 4.40 -14.07 -15.37
N LYS A 315 3.51 -13.15 -14.99
CA LYS A 315 2.98 -13.00 -13.61
C LYS A 315 4.10 -12.85 -12.58
N ALA A 316 5.11 -12.04 -12.89
CA ALA A 316 6.22 -11.80 -11.99
C ALA A 316 5.73 -11.17 -10.66
N VAL A 317 6.31 -11.61 -9.56
CA VAL A 317 6.00 -11.15 -8.21
C VAL A 317 7.17 -10.36 -7.61
N GLY A 318 6.94 -9.63 -6.53
CA GLY A 318 8.01 -8.91 -5.81
C GLY A 318 9.15 -9.85 -5.43
N GLY A 319 10.40 -9.39 -5.56
CA GLY A 319 11.59 -10.21 -5.39
C GLY A 319 12.11 -10.87 -6.68
N GLN A 320 11.36 -10.76 -7.80
CA GLN A 320 11.76 -11.30 -9.11
C GLN A 320 12.19 -10.21 -10.10
N GLU A 321 12.85 -9.16 -9.61
CA GLU A 321 13.34 -8.04 -10.43
C GLU A 321 14.37 -8.48 -11.47
N ASP A 322 15.06 -9.59 -11.26
CA ASP A 322 15.98 -10.22 -12.22
C ASP A 322 15.26 -10.69 -13.51
N LEU A 323 14.00 -11.09 -13.42
CA LEU A 323 13.18 -11.46 -14.57
C LEU A 323 13.02 -10.31 -15.57
N ILE A 324 13.00 -9.06 -15.09
CA ILE A 324 12.95 -7.86 -15.93
C ILE A 324 14.20 -7.77 -16.83
N ILE A 325 15.35 -8.08 -16.27
CA ILE A 325 16.63 -8.08 -17.01
C ILE A 325 16.65 -9.21 -18.06
N GLU A 326 16.17 -10.39 -17.69
CA GLU A 326 16.06 -11.53 -18.61
C GLU A 326 15.16 -11.20 -19.80
N ILE A 327 13.95 -10.69 -19.53
CA ILE A 327 12.98 -10.28 -20.54
C ILE A 327 13.58 -9.21 -21.46
N ALA A 328 14.22 -8.18 -20.90
CA ALA A 328 14.84 -7.13 -21.70
C ALA A 328 15.95 -7.68 -22.62
N ALA A 329 16.76 -8.62 -22.13
CA ALA A 329 17.80 -9.27 -22.92
C ALA A 329 17.22 -10.18 -24.02
N GLU A 330 16.08 -10.83 -23.79
CA GLU A 330 15.39 -11.63 -24.80
C GLU A 330 14.81 -10.76 -25.91
N LEU A 331 14.12 -9.66 -25.54
CA LEU A 331 13.55 -8.71 -26.49
C LEU A 331 14.63 -8.02 -27.35
N GLY A 332 15.78 -7.71 -26.75
CA GLY A 332 16.92 -7.11 -27.47
C GLY A 332 17.62 -8.05 -28.48
N LYS A 333 17.36 -9.35 -28.44
CA LYS A 333 17.89 -10.35 -29.38
C LYS A 333 17.00 -10.54 -30.62
N VAL A 334 15.75 -10.07 -30.56
CA VAL A 334 14.82 -10.16 -31.70
C VAL A 334 15.14 -9.02 -32.67
N PRO A 335 15.52 -9.28 -33.93
CA PRO A 335 15.70 -8.23 -34.94
C PRO A 335 14.40 -7.47 -35.13
N ALA A 336 14.51 -6.13 -35.20
CA ALA A 336 13.38 -5.22 -35.43
C ALA A 336 12.71 -5.45 -36.79
#